data_420ec3e4fd78423d79ba364852ee48ac
#
_entry.id   420ec3e4fd78423d79ba364852ee48ac
#
_cell.length_a   1.000
_cell.length_b   1.000
_cell.length_c   1.000
_cell.angle_alpha   90.00
_cell.angle_beta   90.00
_cell.angle_gamma   90.00
#
_symmetry.space_group_name_H-M   'P 1'
#
loop_
_entity.id
_entity.type
_entity.pdbx_description
1 polymer ?
#
loop_
_entity_poly.entity_id
_entity_poly.type
_entity_poly.pdbx_seq_one_letter_code
_entity_poly.pdbx_strand_id
1 'polypeptide(L)'
;MKQHQREFFISRIRLGFVEIDDLIIKPITLEQKLQSEDVYYKNYEDCLDEGILTSDEMEGWMYEQDIWDHEDAADMKRFTKDIEDTKVKMFESRTLKRDVATLRHSLRKKEEQLVEKLKKKNMYYQNTCEGLSDTARLHWVIENTTFKKSKRYGFIDKSIDFVISKYIESHLSDNDIRDLALSDSWRSVWNL
;
A
#
# COMPACT_ATOMS: atom_id res chain seq x y z
N MET A 1 -15.81 0.83 14.99
CA MET A 1 -16.00 0.32 13.61
C MET A 1 -17.44 -0.16 13.46
N LYS A 2 -18.14 0.18 12.36
CA LYS A 2 -19.53 -0.25 12.14
C LYS A 2 -19.56 -1.76 11.81
N GLN A 3 -20.65 -2.47 12.14
CA GLN A 3 -20.76 -3.92 11.98
C GLN A 3 -20.49 -4.39 10.53
N HIS A 4 -21.03 -3.66 9.53
CA HIS A 4 -20.77 -3.98 8.11
C HIS A 4 -19.30 -3.83 7.70
N GLN A 5 -18.55 -2.92 8.31
CA GLN A 5 -17.10 -2.81 8.07
C GLN A 5 -16.34 -4.00 8.64
N ARG A 6 -16.78 -4.53 9.79
CA ARG A 6 -16.20 -5.76 10.37
C ARG A 6 -16.42 -6.98 9.47
N GLU A 7 -17.66 -7.17 9.02
CA GLU A 7 -18.02 -8.27 8.12
C GLU A 7 -17.24 -8.19 6.81
N PHE A 8 -17.08 -6.99 6.27
CA PHE A 8 -16.25 -6.74 5.10
C PHE A 8 -14.78 -7.13 5.34
N PHE A 9 -14.16 -6.74 6.45
CA PHE A 9 -12.79 -7.11 6.76
C PHE A 9 -12.61 -8.60 7.02
N ILE A 10 -13.55 -9.22 7.70
CA ILE A 10 -13.54 -10.65 7.94
C ILE A 10 -13.64 -11.41 6.61
N SER A 11 -14.54 -11.03 5.73
CA SER A 11 -14.69 -11.67 4.41
C SER A 11 -13.44 -11.48 3.56
N ARG A 12 -12.82 -10.31 3.57
CA ARG A 12 -11.59 -10.02 2.86
C ARG A 12 -10.41 -10.88 3.35
N ILE A 13 -10.21 -10.99 4.66
CA ILE A 13 -9.14 -11.80 5.23
C ILE A 13 -9.38 -13.29 5.00
N ARG A 14 -10.63 -13.77 5.10
CA ARG A 14 -10.98 -15.18 4.94
C ARG A 14 -11.05 -15.64 3.49
N LEU A 15 -11.60 -14.81 2.62
CA LEU A 15 -11.94 -15.18 1.25
C LEU A 15 -11.02 -14.54 0.22
N GLY A 16 -10.21 -13.55 0.63
CA GLY A 16 -9.25 -12.87 -0.24
C GLY A 16 -9.89 -12.01 -1.33
N PHE A 17 -11.20 -11.73 -1.26
CA PHE A 17 -11.88 -10.84 -2.21
C PHE A 17 -12.29 -9.52 -1.57
N VAL A 18 -12.47 -8.49 -2.41
CA VAL A 18 -12.91 -7.15 -2.02
C VAL A 18 -14.25 -6.86 -2.66
N GLU A 19 -15.23 -6.45 -1.88
CA GLU A 19 -16.51 -5.97 -2.36
C GLU A 19 -16.53 -4.45 -2.43
N ILE A 20 -16.91 -3.91 -3.57
CA ILE A 20 -17.09 -2.48 -3.83
C ILE A 20 -18.47 -2.30 -4.44
N ASP A 21 -19.44 -1.85 -3.66
CA ASP A 21 -20.85 -1.77 -4.03
C ASP A 21 -21.39 -3.13 -4.52
N ASP A 22 -21.66 -3.23 -5.83
CA ASP A 22 -22.16 -4.43 -6.50
C ASP A 22 -21.07 -5.23 -7.27
N LEU A 23 -19.82 -4.80 -7.11
CA LEU A 23 -18.65 -5.41 -7.72
C LEU A 23 -17.88 -6.26 -6.72
N ILE A 24 -17.31 -7.35 -7.20
CA ILE A 24 -16.42 -8.22 -6.42
C ILE A 24 -15.08 -8.30 -7.14
N ILE A 25 -14.01 -7.89 -6.46
CA ILE A 25 -12.64 -8.05 -6.93
C ILE A 25 -12.10 -9.33 -6.30
N LYS A 26 -11.78 -10.32 -7.13
CA LYS A 26 -11.22 -11.60 -6.68
C LYS A 26 -9.72 -11.52 -6.49
N PRO A 27 -9.12 -12.38 -5.63
CA PRO A 27 -7.68 -12.48 -5.54
C PRO A 27 -7.09 -12.92 -6.88
N ILE A 28 -5.94 -12.35 -7.22
CA ILE A 28 -5.20 -12.67 -8.43
C ILE A 28 -4.69 -14.12 -8.39
N THR A 29 -4.86 -14.88 -9.46
CA THR A 29 -4.27 -16.21 -9.61
C THR A 29 -2.78 -16.10 -9.99
N LEU A 30 -2.02 -17.21 -9.84
CA LEU A 30 -0.61 -17.23 -10.24
C LEU A 30 -0.44 -16.92 -11.74
N GLU A 31 -1.30 -17.49 -12.59
CA GLU A 31 -1.29 -17.21 -14.03
C GLU A 31 -1.54 -15.73 -14.33
N GLN A 32 -2.57 -15.14 -13.72
CA GLN A 32 -2.86 -13.72 -13.86
C GLN A 32 -1.72 -12.84 -13.31
N LYS A 33 -1.03 -13.30 -12.25
CA LYS A 33 0.14 -12.58 -11.74
C LYS A 33 1.26 -12.56 -12.78
N LEU A 34 1.58 -13.68 -13.40
CA LEU A 34 2.59 -13.71 -14.47
C LEU A 34 2.20 -12.84 -15.66
N GLN A 35 0.93 -12.93 -16.12
CA GLN A 35 0.43 -12.06 -17.20
C GLN A 35 0.50 -10.56 -16.84
N SER A 36 0.27 -10.21 -15.59
CA SER A 36 0.37 -8.82 -15.14
C SER A 36 1.83 -8.32 -15.09
N GLU A 37 2.79 -9.20 -14.82
CA GLU A 37 4.21 -8.86 -14.95
C GLU A 37 4.61 -8.65 -16.42
N ASP A 38 4.09 -9.44 -17.36
CA ASP A 38 4.32 -9.21 -18.79
C ASP A 38 3.80 -7.83 -19.24
N VAL A 39 2.62 -7.41 -18.71
CA VAL A 39 2.09 -6.05 -18.96
C VAL A 39 3.01 -4.98 -18.40
N TYR A 40 3.53 -5.19 -17.18
CA TYR A 40 4.49 -4.26 -16.57
C TYR A 40 5.73 -4.09 -17.43
N TYR A 41 6.41 -5.19 -17.78
CA TYR A 41 7.66 -5.14 -18.57
C TYR A 41 7.46 -4.53 -19.95
N LYS A 42 6.36 -4.88 -20.65
CA LYS A 42 6.05 -4.28 -21.93
C LYS A 42 5.86 -2.77 -21.82
N ASN A 43 5.08 -2.32 -20.85
CA ASN A 43 4.86 -0.89 -20.64
C ASN A 43 6.16 -0.17 -20.22
N TYR A 44 7.01 -0.84 -19.45
CA TYR A 44 8.30 -0.30 -19.04
C TYR A 44 9.24 -0.08 -20.27
N GLU A 45 9.30 -1.05 -21.18
CA GLU A 45 10.06 -0.93 -22.43
C GLU A 45 9.49 0.21 -23.30
N ASP A 46 8.16 0.27 -23.45
CA ASP A 46 7.50 1.34 -24.21
C ASP A 46 7.82 2.73 -23.59
N CYS A 47 7.82 2.88 -22.27
CA CYS A 47 8.18 4.12 -21.57
C CYS A 47 9.65 4.51 -21.81
N LEU A 48 10.57 3.54 -21.81
CA LEU A 48 11.99 3.80 -22.11
C LEU A 48 12.16 4.29 -23.55
N ASP A 49 11.47 3.67 -24.50
CA ASP A 49 11.52 4.06 -25.91
C ASP A 49 10.94 5.46 -26.16
N GLU A 50 9.95 5.87 -25.36
CA GLU A 50 9.39 7.22 -25.35
C GLU A 50 10.28 8.27 -24.64
N GLY A 51 11.37 7.83 -23.99
CA GLY A 51 12.31 8.70 -23.28
C GLY A 51 11.80 9.19 -21.92
N ILE A 52 10.90 8.44 -21.31
CA ILE A 52 10.45 8.69 -19.94
C ILE A 52 11.57 8.31 -18.96
N LEU A 53 11.78 9.12 -17.93
CA LEU A 53 12.84 8.87 -16.94
C LEU A 53 12.51 7.65 -16.08
N THR A 54 13.54 6.87 -15.77
CA THR A 54 13.46 5.86 -14.72
C THR A 54 13.41 6.48 -13.32
N SER A 55 13.07 5.72 -12.30
CA SER A 55 13.04 6.21 -10.92
C SER A 55 14.40 6.72 -10.45
N ASP A 56 15.49 6.07 -10.87
CA ASP A 56 16.86 6.48 -10.52
C ASP A 56 17.24 7.79 -11.23
N GLU A 57 16.91 7.94 -12.50
CA GLU A 57 17.13 9.17 -13.26
C GLU A 57 16.27 10.32 -12.72
N MET A 58 15.03 10.04 -12.33
CA MET A 58 14.15 11.00 -11.69
C MET A 58 14.72 11.46 -10.33
N GLU A 59 15.27 10.55 -9.54
CA GLU A 59 15.94 10.91 -8.28
C GLU A 59 17.17 11.81 -8.57
N GLY A 60 17.97 11.50 -9.59
CA GLY A 60 19.07 12.33 -10.07
C GLY A 60 18.61 13.73 -10.46
N TRP A 61 17.54 13.83 -11.24
CA TRP A 61 16.94 15.11 -11.61
C TRP A 61 16.44 15.90 -10.38
N MET A 62 15.84 15.22 -9.38
CA MET A 62 15.41 15.87 -8.14
C MET A 62 16.57 16.45 -7.34
N TYR A 63 17.75 15.82 -7.36
CA TYR A 63 18.97 16.37 -6.77
C TYR A 63 19.43 17.62 -7.51
N GLU A 64 19.40 17.63 -8.84
CA GLU A 64 19.78 18.79 -9.65
C GLU A 64 18.85 20.01 -9.45
N GLN A 65 17.58 19.75 -9.12
CA GLN A 65 16.58 20.79 -8.88
C GLN A 65 16.46 21.21 -7.40
N ASP A 66 17.35 20.74 -6.53
CA ASP A 66 17.31 20.99 -5.06
C ASP A 66 15.96 20.56 -4.41
N ILE A 67 15.22 19.65 -5.05
CA ILE A 67 13.98 19.08 -4.50
C ILE A 67 14.30 18.01 -3.47
N TRP A 68 15.32 17.20 -3.71
CA TRP A 68 15.80 16.12 -2.86
C TRP A 68 17.30 16.29 -2.65
N ASP A 69 17.80 16.18 -1.40
CA ASP A 69 19.19 16.39 -1.08
C ASP A 69 19.81 15.23 -0.27
N HIS A 70 21.11 15.30 -0.05
CA HIS A 70 21.83 14.31 0.73
C HIS A 70 21.43 14.28 2.21
N GLU A 71 20.93 15.39 2.74
CA GLU A 71 20.43 15.48 4.11
C GLU A 71 19.10 14.73 4.22
N ASP A 72 18.19 14.88 3.25
CA ASP A 72 16.95 14.12 3.16
C ASP A 72 17.23 12.60 3.13
N ALA A 73 18.19 12.16 2.33
CA ALA A 73 18.60 10.76 2.23
C ALA A 73 19.22 10.24 3.55
N ALA A 74 20.04 11.06 4.21
CA ALA A 74 20.62 10.73 5.52
C ALA A 74 19.55 10.65 6.61
N ASP A 75 18.58 11.57 6.59
CA ASP A 75 17.45 11.60 7.49
C ASP A 75 16.61 10.34 7.37
N MET A 76 16.29 9.88 6.16
CA MET A 76 15.55 8.62 5.96
C MET A 76 16.27 7.44 6.60
N LYS A 77 17.58 7.31 6.40
CA LYS A 77 18.38 6.23 7.00
C LYS A 77 18.38 6.32 8.52
N ARG A 78 18.49 7.55 9.06
CA ARG A 78 18.45 7.82 10.50
C ARG A 78 17.09 7.43 11.09
N PHE A 79 15.99 7.90 10.49
CA PHE A 79 14.63 7.58 10.97
C PHE A 79 14.35 6.09 10.91
N THR A 80 14.74 5.40 9.85
CA THR A 80 14.59 3.93 9.74
C THR A 80 15.31 3.22 10.88
N LYS A 81 16.57 3.59 11.16
CA LYS A 81 17.33 3.02 12.27
C LYS A 81 16.69 3.35 13.62
N ASP A 82 16.30 4.59 13.83
CA ASP A 82 15.66 5.06 15.06
C ASP A 82 14.33 4.33 15.35
N ILE A 83 13.56 4.01 14.31
CA ILE A 83 12.33 3.22 14.40
C ILE A 83 12.66 1.81 14.92
N GLU A 84 13.64 1.14 14.33
CA GLU A 84 14.06 -0.19 14.76
C GLU A 84 14.61 -0.18 16.19
N ASP A 85 15.48 0.77 16.53
CA ASP A 85 16.02 0.92 17.90
C ASP A 85 14.89 1.18 18.90
N THR A 86 13.85 1.93 18.52
CA THR A 86 12.70 2.19 19.39
C THR A 86 11.85 0.94 19.57
N LYS A 87 11.65 0.12 18.54
CA LYS A 87 10.95 -1.17 18.63
C LYS A 87 11.68 -2.13 19.57
N VAL A 88 13.02 -2.21 19.49
CA VAL A 88 13.85 -3.02 20.40
C VAL A 88 13.66 -2.55 21.85
N LYS A 89 13.78 -1.23 22.12
CA LYS A 89 13.55 -0.66 23.45
C LYS A 89 12.14 -0.95 23.98
N MET A 90 11.12 -0.89 23.12
CA MET A 90 9.75 -1.25 23.52
C MET A 90 9.63 -2.72 23.92
N PHE A 91 10.33 -3.62 23.23
CA PHE A 91 10.36 -5.04 23.59
C PHE A 91 11.07 -5.27 24.92
N GLU A 92 12.20 -4.62 25.14
CA GLU A 92 12.97 -4.70 26.41
C GLU A 92 12.17 -4.14 27.59
N SER A 93 11.46 -3.02 27.40
CA SER A 93 10.65 -2.34 28.43
C SER A 93 9.23 -2.88 28.56
N ARG A 94 8.88 -4.02 27.95
CA ARG A 94 7.52 -4.56 27.89
C ARG A 94 6.81 -4.74 29.23
N THR A 95 7.55 -4.87 30.33
CA THR A 95 7.03 -5.00 31.69
C THR A 95 6.66 -3.66 32.32
N LEU A 96 7.17 -2.54 31.80
CA LEU A 96 6.97 -1.18 32.31
C LEU A 96 5.96 -0.43 31.44
N LYS A 97 4.67 -0.56 31.76
CA LYS A 97 3.56 0.00 30.95
C LYS A 97 3.74 1.50 30.61
N ARG A 98 4.27 2.31 31.54
CA ARG A 98 4.46 3.76 31.33
C ARG A 98 5.52 4.02 30.27
N ASP A 99 6.64 3.31 30.31
CA ASP A 99 7.76 3.49 29.37
C ASP A 99 7.34 3.06 27.97
N VAL A 100 6.60 1.95 27.87
CA VAL A 100 6.03 1.49 26.59
C VAL A 100 5.09 2.52 25.96
N ALA A 101 4.26 3.21 26.76
CA ALA A 101 3.36 4.25 26.23
C ALA A 101 4.15 5.44 25.65
N THR A 102 5.20 5.89 26.34
CA THR A 102 6.08 6.97 25.86
C THR A 102 6.85 6.56 24.60
N LEU A 103 7.36 5.34 24.56
CA LEU A 103 8.07 4.80 23.39
C LEU A 103 7.13 4.67 22.18
N ARG A 104 5.87 4.26 22.38
CA ARG A 104 4.86 4.22 21.30
C ARG A 104 4.60 5.59 20.70
N HIS A 105 4.50 6.63 21.53
CA HIS A 105 4.32 8.00 21.03
C HIS A 105 5.55 8.44 20.22
N SER A 106 6.77 8.18 20.73
CA SER A 106 8.01 8.47 20.03
C SER A 106 8.11 7.71 18.70
N LEU A 107 7.71 6.42 18.68
CA LEU A 107 7.69 5.59 17.48
C LEU A 107 6.80 6.21 16.41
N ARG A 108 5.54 6.53 16.73
CA ARG A 108 4.60 7.15 15.79
C ARG A 108 5.14 8.45 15.18
N LYS A 109 5.73 9.32 16.00
CA LYS A 109 6.33 10.56 15.51
C LYS A 109 7.45 10.30 14.51
N LYS A 110 8.29 9.30 14.74
CA LYS A 110 9.38 8.93 13.81
C LYS A 110 8.84 8.29 12.54
N GLU A 111 7.80 7.45 12.65
CA GLU A 111 7.10 6.88 11.49
C GLU A 111 6.45 7.98 10.63
N GLU A 112 5.83 8.99 11.24
CA GLU A 112 5.28 10.15 10.53
C GLU A 112 6.37 10.93 9.79
N GLN A 113 7.50 11.20 10.44
CA GLN A 113 8.65 11.89 9.81
C GLN A 113 9.23 11.09 8.64
N LEU A 114 9.34 9.77 8.78
CA LEU A 114 9.77 8.89 7.68
C LEU A 114 8.78 8.92 6.51
N VAL A 115 7.47 8.86 6.80
CA VAL A 115 6.42 8.95 5.78
C VAL A 115 6.47 10.27 5.01
N GLU A 116 6.73 11.40 5.68
CA GLU A 116 6.90 12.70 5.01
C GLU A 116 8.09 12.71 4.06
N LYS A 117 9.24 12.16 4.48
CA LYS A 117 10.42 12.04 3.61
C LYS A 117 10.15 11.10 2.43
N LEU A 118 9.46 9.96 2.66
CA LEU A 118 9.05 9.04 1.60
C LEU A 118 8.09 9.70 0.60
N LYS A 119 7.15 10.51 1.07
CA LYS A 119 6.26 11.28 0.19
C LYS A 119 7.04 12.27 -0.68
N LYS A 120 8.04 12.97 -0.09
CA LYS A 120 8.91 13.88 -0.83
C LYS A 120 9.72 13.12 -1.89
N LYS A 121 10.36 12.00 -1.52
CA LYS A 121 11.14 11.17 -2.43
C LYS A 121 10.29 10.63 -3.60
N ASN A 122 9.08 10.21 -3.31
CA ASN A 122 8.20 9.57 -4.29
C ASN A 122 7.25 10.56 -4.99
N MET A 123 7.49 11.87 -4.86
CA MET A 123 6.59 12.90 -5.39
C MET A 123 6.35 12.73 -6.90
N TYR A 124 7.36 12.36 -7.65
CA TYR A 124 7.30 12.19 -9.10
C TYR A 124 7.32 10.73 -9.56
N TYR A 125 7.24 9.76 -8.64
CA TYR A 125 7.30 8.34 -8.98
C TYR A 125 6.28 7.92 -10.05
N GLN A 126 5.06 8.48 -9.99
CA GLN A 126 4.01 8.17 -10.97
C GLN A 126 4.33 8.63 -12.39
N ASN A 127 5.32 9.50 -12.57
CA ASN A 127 5.78 10.02 -13.86
C ASN A 127 7.04 9.29 -14.36
N THR A 128 7.46 8.23 -13.69
CA THR A 128 8.62 7.40 -14.09
C THR A 128 8.17 6.16 -14.86
N CYS A 129 9.10 5.52 -15.55
CA CYS A 129 8.84 4.25 -16.24
C CYS A 129 8.22 3.22 -15.29
N GLU A 130 8.74 3.09 -14.07
CA GLU A 130 8.26 2.16 -13.05
C GLU A 130 6.85 2.53 -12.59
N GLY A 131 6.59 3.80 -12.31
CA GLY A 131 5.29 4.26 -11.81
C GLY A 131 4.17 4.11 -12.84
N LEU A 132 4.46 4.41 -14.11
CA LEU A 132 3.51 4.20 -15.20
C LEU A 132 3.25 2.71 -15.44
N SER A 133 4.31 1.87 -15.39
CA SER A 133 4.20 0.42 -15.54
C SER A 133 3.44 -0.23 -14.39
N ASP A 134 3.65 0.23 -13.14
CA ASP A 134 2.87 -0.19 -11.98
C ASP A 134 1.38 0.18 -12.15
N THR A 135 1.11 1.35 -12.68
CA THR A 135 -0.26 1.80 -12.97
C THR A 135 -0.92 0.92 -14.04
N ALA A 136 -0.23 0.66 -15.15
CA ALA A 136 -0.70 -0.22 -16.21
C ALA A 136 -0.97 -1.64 -15.70
N ARG A 137 -0.06 -2.19 -14.88
CA ARG A 137 -0.22 -3.48 -14.21
C ARG A 137 -1.44 -3.50 -13.30
N LEU A 138 -1.63 -2.47 -12.47
CA LEU A 138 -2.78 -2.38 -11.57
C LEU A 138 -4.10 -2.30 -12.35
N HIS A 139 -4.16 -1.49 -13.40
CA HIS A 139 -5.31 -1.41 -14.29
C HIS A 139 -5.66 -2.79 -14.86
N TRP A 140 -4.66 -3.49 -15.40
CA TRP A 140 -4.85 -4.83 -15.95
C TRP A 140 -5.37 -5.83 -14.91
N VAL A 141 -4.80 -5.79 -13.70
CA VAL A 141 -5.24 -6.67 -12.59
C VAL A 141 -6.70 -6.40 -12.24
N ILE A 142 -7.06 -5.14 -12.00
CA ILE A 142 -8.44 -4.77 -11.64
C ILE A 142 -9.40 -5.15 -12.76
N GLU A 143 -9.05 -4.91 -14.02
CA GLU A 143 -9.87 -5.28 -15.16
C GLU A 143 -10.12 -6.78 -15.26
N ASN A 144 -9.11 -7.61 -14.96
CA ASN A 144 -9.19 -9.06 -15.07
C ASN A 144 -9.74 -9.75 -13.82
N THR A 145 -9.79 -9.08 -12.68
CA THR A 145 -10.24 -9.66 -11.40
C THR A 145 -11.57 -9.13 -10.90
N THR A 146 -12.15 -8.11 -11.58
CA THR A 146 -13.44 -7.52 -11.18
C THR A 146 -14.62 -8.23 -11.83
N PHE A 147 -15.60 -8.61 -11.02
CA PHE A 147 -16.79 -9.35 -11.42
C PHE A 147 -18.06 -8.65 -10.92
N LYS A 148 -19.13 -8.73 -11.72
CA LYS A 148 -20.49 -8.35 -11.35
C LYS A 148 -21.41 -9.57 -11.57
N LYS A 149 -22.10 -10.01 -10.53
CA LYS A 149 -23.00 -11.20 -10.61
C LYS A 149 -22.32 -12.41 -11.31
N SER A 150 -21.10 -12.73 -10.91
CA SER A 150 -20.28 -13.85 -11.43
C SER A 150 -19.79 -13.72 -12.89
N LYS A 151 -20.06 -12.62 -13.58
CA LYS A 151 -19.50 -12.33 -14.90
C LYS A 151 -18.40 -11.27 -14.78
N ARG A 152 -17.37 -11.36 -15.63
CA ARG A 152 -16.33 -10.32 -15.71
C ARG A 152 -16.99 -8.96 -16.00
N TYR A 153 -16.59 -7.94 -15.25
CA TYR A 153 -17.17 -6.61 -15.39
C TYR A 153 -16.47 -5.82 -16.52
N GLY A 154 -17.26 -5.21 -17.39
CA GLY A 154 -16.74 -4.50 -18.57
C GLY A 154 -16.58 -2.97 -18.37
N PHE A 155 -16.64 -2.47 -17.13
CA PHE A 155 -16.42 -1.04 -16.79
C PHE A 155 -17.31 -0.05 -17.58
N ILE A 156 -18.57 -0.43 -17.81
CA ILE A 156 -19.54 0.39 -18.59
C ILE A 156 -20.14 1.48 -17.68
N ASP A 157 -20.55 1.10 -16.46
CA ASP A 157 -21.27 2.00 -15.53
C ASP A 157 -20.32 2.78 -14.60
N LYS A 158 -19.15 2.23 -14.31
CA LYS A 158 -18.13 2.80 -13.41
C LYS A 158 -16.79 2.78 -14.10
N SER A 159 -16.02 3.86 -13.97
CA SER A 159 -14.67 3.91 -14.52
C SER A 159 -13.73 2.98 -13.75
N ILE A 160 -12.68 2.51 -14.40
CA ILE A 160 -11.65 1.69 -13.77
C ILE A 160 -10.95 2.45 -12.65
N ASP A 161 -10.68 3.75 -12.83
CA ASP A 161 -10.04 4.61 -11.83
C ASP A 161 -10.87 4.75 -10.56
N PHE A 162 -12.20 4.83 -10.69
CA PHE A 162 -13.09 4.82 -9.53
C PHE A 162 -12.95 3.51 -8.75
N VAL A 163 -12.93 2.37 -9.44
CA VAL A 163 -12.79 1.06 -8.80
C VAL A 163 -11.40 0.91 -8.16
N ILE A 164 -10.34 1.39 -8.82
CA ILE A 164 -8.97 1.40 -8.27
C ILE A 164 -8.90 2.26 -7.01
N SER A 165 -9.46 3.47 -7.03
CA SER A 165 -9.47 4.35 -5.85
C SER A 165 -10.16 3.67 -4.67
N LYS A 166 -11.31 3.06 -4.89
CA LYS A 166 -12.03 2.31 -3.85
C LYS A 166 -11.29 1.05 -3.40
N TYR A 167 -10.61 0.37 -4.30
CA TYR A 167 -9.76 -0.76 -3.97
C TYR A 167 -8.59 -0.36 -3.07
N ILE A 168 -7.91 0.74 -3.38
CA ILE A 168 -6.82 1.30 -2.55
C ILE A 168 -7.36 1.75 -1.20
N GLU A 169 -8.46 2.50 -1.15
CA GLU A 169 -9.10 2.92 0.10
C GLU A 169 -9.53 1.74 0.98
N SER A 170 -9.79 0.58 0.38
CA SER A 170 -10.17 -0.64 1.08
C SER A 170 -9.00 -1.36 1.75
N HIS A 171 -7.75 -0.93 1.52
CA HIS A 171 -6.59 -1.51 2.19
C HIS A 171 -6.58 -1.17 3.68
N LEU A 172 -6.41 -2.21 4.49
CA LEU A 172 -6.29 -2.05 5.94
C LEU A 172 -4.88 -1.60 6.30
N SER A 173 -4.79 -0.56 7.13
CA SER A 173 -3.53 -0.25 7.80
C SER A 173 -3.18 -1.31 8.86
N ASP A 174 -1.91 -1.43 9.23
CA ASP A 174 -1.48 -2.31 10.32
C ASP A 174 -2.19 -1.98 11.64
N ASN A 175 -2.53 -0.72 11.87
CA ASN A 175 -3.28 -0.31 13.06
C ASN A 175 -4.73 -0.81 13.02
N ASP A 176 -5.40 -0.75 11.87
CA ASP A 176 -6.75 -1.29 11.71
C ASP A 176 -6.77 -2.81 11.91
N ILE A 177 -5.76 -3.52 11.42
CA ILE A 177 -5.59 -4.96 11.60
C ILE A 177 -5.39 -5.28 13.09
N ARG A 178 -4.55 -4.51 13.80
CA ARG A 178 -4.33 -4.68 15.25
C ARG A 178 -5.60 -4.41 16.05
N ASP A 179 -6.31 -3.33 15.75
CA ASP A 179 -7.55 -2.97 16.45
C ASP A 179 -8.64 -4.02 16.20
N LEU A 180 -8.69 -4.56 14.98
CA LEU A 180 -9.56 -5.68 14.64
C LEU A 180 -9.21 -6.93 15.44
N ALA A 181 -7.92 -7.31 15.49
CA ALA A 181 -7.44 -8.47 16.22
C ALA A 181 -7.67 -8.40 17.74
N LEU A 182 -7.69 -7.19 18.30
CA LEU A 182 -7.95 -6.94 19.72
C LEU A 182 -9.44 -6.84 20.04
N SER A 183 -10.33 -6.79 19.06
CA SER A 183 -11.76 -6.67 19.29
C SER A 183 -12.38 -8.01 19.73
N ASP A 184 -13.32 -7.98 20.68
CA ASP A 184 -13.99 -9.20 21.16
C ASP A 184 -14.75 -9.94 20.05
N SER A 185 -15.29 -9.22 19.08
CA SER A 185 -15.96 -9.82 17.92
C SER A 185 -14.99 -10.55 16.98
N TRP A 186 -13.73 -10.12 16.89
CA TRP A 186 -12.70 -10.84 16.17
C TRP A 186 -12.40 -12.17 16.88
N ARG A 187 -12.19 -12.13 18.20
CA ARG A 187 -11.94 -13.33 19.02
C ARG A 187 -13.08 -14.32 18.93
N SER A 188 -14.34 -13.87 18.98
CA SER A 188 -15.51 -14.75 18.90
C SER A 188 -15.64 -15.44 17.55
N VAL A 189 -15.25 -14.80 16.44
CA VAL A 189 -15.27 -15.40 15.09
C VAL A 189 -14.23 -16.50 14.93
N TRP A 190 -13.09 -16.39 15.58
CA TRP A 190 -11.98 -17.36 15.48
C TRP A 190 -11.96 -18.39 16.61
N ASN A 191 -12.92 -18.35 17.55
CA ASN A 191 -12.93 -19.21 18.75
C ASN A 191 -11.61 -19.15 19.54
N LEU A 192 -11.00 -17.97 19.64
CA LEU A 192 -9.77 -17.72 20.39
C LEU A 192 -10.05 -17.20 21.80
#